data_cf3b3b9132e3620a65f3b12acc99884d
#
_entry.id   cf3b3b9132e3620a65f3b12acc99884d
#
_cell.length_a   1.000
_cell.length_b   1.000
_cell.length_c   1.000
_cell.angle_alpha   90.00
_cell.angle_beta   90.00
_cell.angle_gamma   90.00
#
_symmetry.space_group_name_H-M   'P 1'
#
loop_
_entity.id
_entity.type
_entity.pdbx_description
1 polymer ?
#
loop_
_entity_poly.entity_id
_entity_poly.type
_entity_poly.pdbx_seq_one_letter_code
_entity_poly.pdbx_strand_id
1 'polypeptide(L)'
;MHMAHPSFSLSWLLSLSLLACSAAWAQQAPAPTTVPPPARHLIAELQVLPRPVGTADDRYKHVDAAIAVIKASGLRYEVHALGTIVEGPPEKIWPLLQAVHEATLASGAERTLSLFKVSGGAQPGGTTADDLVRKFRP
;
A
#
# COMPACT_ATOMS: atom_id res chain seq x y z
N MET A 1 7.97 -17.82 90.79
CA MET A 1 9.05 -17.14 90.06
C MET A 1 9.03 -17.66 88.66
N HIS A 2 8.32 -17.00 87.76
CA HIS A 2 8.36 -17.31 86.32
C HIS A 2 8.31 -15.99 85.57
N MET A 3 9.43 -15.68 84.88
CA MET A 3 9.60 -14.52 84.05
C MET A 3 9.02 -14.86 82.71
N ALA A 4 8.03 -14.12 82.22
CA ALA A 4 7.53 -14.19 80.87
C ALA A 4 8.22 -13.13 79.98
N HIS A 5 8.86 -13.55 78.91
CA HIS A 5 9.39 -12.68 77.95
C HIS A 5 8.33 -12.35 76.89
N PRO A 6 8.17 -11.08 76.44
CA PRO A 6 7.34 -10.77 75.32
C PRO A 6 8.12 -10.95 74.03
N SER A 7 7.64 -11.82 73.15
CA SER A 7 8.08 -11.97 71.77
C SER A 7 7.56 -10.84 70.93
N PHE A 8 8.47 -9.95 70.47
CA PHE A 8 8.18 -8.95 69.44
C PHE A 8 8.16 -9.66 68.10
N SER A 9 7.00 -9.72 67.47
CA SER A 9 6.85 -10.20 66.09
C SER A 9 7.27 -9.13 65.11
N LEU A 10 8.36 -9.42 64.44
CA LEU A 10 8.96 -8.63 63.33
C LEU A 10 8.22 -8.99 62.05
N SER A 11 7.05 -8.39 61.77
CA SER A 11 6.22 -8.70 60.60
C SER A 11 5.55 -7.48 59.98
N TRP A 12 6.23 -6.33 59.87
CA TRP A 12 5.63 -5.14 59.26
C TRP A 12 6.51 -4.36 58.31
N LEU A 13 7.50 -4.95 57.62
CA LEU A 13 8.37 -4.24 56.68
C LEU A 13 8.55 -4.98 55.35
N LEU A 14 7.52 -5.57 54.78
CA LEU A 14 7.60 -6.20 53.44
C LEU A 14 6.35 -5.94 52.59
N SER A 15 5.90 -4.69 52.46
CA SER A 15 4.73 -4.39 51.64
C SER A 15 4.78 -2.97 51.03
N LEU A 16 5.92 -2.49 50.51
CA LEU A 16 5.95 -1.21 49.76
C LEU A 16 7.04 -1.18 48.73
N SER A 17 7.14 -2.17 47.82
CA SER A 17 8.14 -2.11 46.74
C SER A 17 7.67 -2.75 45.42
N LEU A 18 6.38 -2.81 45.15
CA LEU A 18 5.85 -3.42 43.92
C LEU A 18 4.90 -2.54 43.11
N LEU A 19 5.00 -1.23 43.21
CA LEU A 19 4.14 -0.28 42.45
C LEU A 19 4.86 0.73 41.61
N ALA A 20 6.11 0.49 41.19
CA ALA A 20 6.88 1.44 40.40
C ALA A 20 7.33 0.94 39.01
N CYS A 21 6.80 -0.19 38.52
CA CYS A 21 7.24 -0.74 37.23
C CYS A 21 6.18 -0.71 36.09
N SER A 22 5.04 -0.07 36.30
CA SER A 22 3.95 -0.11 35.29
C SER A 22 3.81 1.17 34.43
N ALA A 23 4.67 2.16 34.58
CA ALA A 23 4.51 3.45 33.90
C ALA A 23 5.46 3.69 32.71
N ALA A 24 6.35 2.74 32.38
CA ALA A 24 7.39 2.97 31.34
C ALA A 24 6.99 2.49 29.92
N TRP A 25 5.84 1.84 29.75
CA TRP A 25 5.43 1.29 28.44
C TRP A 25 4.47 2.19 27.64
N ALA A 26 4.01 3.28 28.22
CA ALA A 26 3.00 4.13 27.58
C ALA A 26 3.57 5.31 26.79
N GLN A 27 4.87 5.44 26.64
CA GLN A 27 5.49 6.65 26.14
C GLN A 27 6.28 6.49 24.82
N GLN A 28 6.12 5.40 24.13
CA GLN A 28 6.66 5.26 22.77
C GLN A 28 5.54 5.17 21.74
N ALA A 29 4.72 6.23 21.68
CA ALA A 29 4.00 6.47 20.43
C ALA A 29 5.06 6.67 19.34
N PRO A 30 5.01 5.91 18.23
CA PRO A 30 5.92 6.17 17.11
C PRO A 30 5.75 7.63 16.72
N ALA A 31 6.88 8.33 16.58
CA ALA A 31 6.88 9.68 16.05
C ALA A 31 6.03 9.71 14.77
N PRO A 32 5.20 10.73 14.55
CA PRO A 32 4.42 10.81 13.32
C PRO A 32 5.41 10.72 12.16
N THR A 33 5.30 9.63 11.41
CA THR A 33 6.06 9.46 10.17
C THR A 33 5.53 10.58 9.26
N THR A 34 6.28 11.65 9.13
CA THR A 34 5.98 12.70 8.15
C THR A 34 6.13 12.06 6.78
N VAL A 35 5.02 11.55 6.23
CA VAL A 35 4.98 11.10 4.85
C VAL A 35 5.34 12.32 4.01
N PRO A 36 6.40 12.27 3.19
CA PRO A 36 6.73 13.39 2.34
C PRO A 36 5.53 13.73 1.45
N PRO A 37 5.34 15.01 1.11
CA PRO A 37 4.22 15.41 0.26
C PRO A 37 4.22 14.56 -1.01
N PRO A 38 3.06 14.07 -1.45
CA PRO A 38 2.97 13.17 -2.60
C PRO A 38 3.56 13.83 -3.84
N ALA A 39 4.28 13.06 -4.63
CA ALA A 39 4.72 13.50 -5.95
C ALA A 39 3.51 13.97 -6.76
N ARG A 40 3.62 15.09 -7.48
CA ARG A 40 2.48 15.63 -8.26
C ARG A 40 2.17 14.84 -9.52
N HIS A 41 3.12 14.05 -9.99
CA HIS A 41 2.97 13.24 -11.20
C HIS A 41 3.65 11.90 -11.05
N LEU A 42 2.92 10.83 -11.36
CA LEU A 42 3.42 9.48 -11.45
C LEU A 42 3.24 8.94 -12.86
N ILE A 43 4.16 8.10 -13.27
CA ILE A 43 4.02 7.23 -14.44
C ILE A 43 3.94 5.80 -13.89
N ALA A 44 2.92 5.06 -14.25
CA ALA A 44 2.77 3.65 -13.90
C ALA A 44 2.70 2.80 -15.16
N GLU A 45 3.52 1.77 -15.25
CA GLU A 45 3.33 0.66 -16.19
C GLU A 45 2.62 -0.46 -15.44
N LEU A 46 1.56 -0.98 -16.01
CA LEU A 46 0.77 -2.02 -15.37
C LEU A 46 0.48 -3.17 -16.35
N GLN A 47 0.49 -4.39 -15.79
CA GLN A 47 0.16 -5.61 -16.49
C GLN A 47 -0.70 -6.49 -15.57
N VAL A 48 -1.78 -7.06 -16.10
CA VAL A 48 -2.58 -8.08 -15.42
C VAL A 48 -2.44 -9.41 -16.14
N LEU A 49 -2.26 -10.48 -15.39
CA LEU A 49 -2.09 -11.85 -15.86
C LEU A 49 -3.19 -12.75 -15.26
N PRO A 50 -4.44 -12.60 -15.73
CA PRO A 50 -5.56 -13.39 -15.20
C PRO A 50 -5.45 -14.87 -15.58
N ARG A 51 -6.08 -15.72 -14.77
CA ARG A 51 -6.27 -17.15 -15.04
C ARG A 51 -7.73 -17.51 -14.78
N PRO A 52 -8.45 -18.01 -15.82
CA PRO A 52 -8.08 -17.97 -17.23
C PRO A 52 -7.91 -16.55 -17.75
N VAL A 53 -7.36 -16.36 -18.95
CA VAL A 53 -7.20 -15.03 -19.59
C VAL A 53 -8.52 -14.41 -19.98
N GLY A 54 -9.47 -15.23 -20.32
CA GLY A 54 -10.84 -14.88 -20.71
C GLY A 54 -11.73 -16.11 -20.74
N THR A 55 -12.77 -16.07 -21.55
CA THR A 55 -13.75 -17.15 -21.75
C THR A 55 -13.59 -17.78 -23.14
N ALA A 56 -14.35 -18.84 -23.41
CA ALA A 56 -14.38 -19.49 -24.74
C ALA A 56 -14.87 -18.51 -25.82
N ASP A 57 -15.84 -17.66 -25.47
CA ASP A 57 -16.44 -16.70 -26.40
C ASP A 57 -15.71 -15.36 -26.44
N ASP A 58 -14.92 -15.04 -25.40
CA ASP A 58 -14.18 -13.79 -25.28
C ASP A 58 -12.80 -14.05 -24.68
N ARG A 59 -11.83 -14.22 -25.56
CA ARG A 59 -10.47 -14.66 -25.21
C ARG A 59 -9.76 -13.74 -24.22
N TYR A 60 -10.03 -12.43 -24.24
CA TYR A 60 -9.32 -11.43 -23.44
C TYR A 60 -10.24 -10.71 -22.44
N LYS A 61 -11.46 -11.21 -22.21
CA LYS A 61 -12.49 -10.61 -21.36
C LYS A 61 -11.93 -10.00 -20.07
N HIS A 62 -11.06 -10.73 -19.36
CA HIS A 62 -10.55 -10.31 -18.07
C HIS A 62 -9.49 -9.21 -18.18
N VAL A 63 -8.74 -9.19 -19.26
CA VAL A 63 -7.79 -8.11 -19.58
C VAL A 63 -8.55 -6.86 -20.04
N ASP A 64 -9.58 -7.03 -20.85
CA ASP A 64 -10.41 -5.93 -21.36
C ASP A 64 -11.17 -5.24 -20.22
N ALA A 65 -11.59 -5.98 -19.19
CA ALA A 65 -12.18 -5.40 -17.98
C ALA A 65 -11.19 -4.47 -17.25
N ALA A 66 -9.93 -4.84 -17.17
CA ALA A 66 -8.87 -4.00 -16.61
C ALA A 66 -8.66 -2.72 -17.44
N ILE A 67 -8.59 -2.86 -18.76
CA ILE A 67 -8.43 -1.73 -19.69
C ILE A 67 -9.64 -0.78 -19.62
N ALA A 68 -10.85 -1.31 -19.46
CA ALA A 68 -12.07 -0.50 -19.32
C ALA A 68 -12.01 0.41 -18.08
N VAL A 69 -11.49 -0.09 -16.95
CA VAL A 69 -11.29 0.72 -15.73
C VAL A 69 -10.26 1.83 -15.97
N ILE A 70 -9.15 1.53 -16.65
CA ILE A 70 -8.14 2.53 -17.00
C ILE A 70 -8.77 3.62 -17.88
N LYS A 71 -9.50 3.24 -18.91
CA LYS A 71 -10.21 4.16 -19.80
C LYS A 71 -11.20 5.05 -19.03
N ALA A 72 -11.95 4.46 -18.11
CA ALA A 72 -12.95 5.18 -17.32
C ALA A 72 -12.31 6.17 -16.32
N SER A 73 -11.05 6.02 -15.96
CA SER A 73 -10.34 6.90 -15.03
C SER A 73 -10.17 8.34 -15.56
N GLY A 74 -10.24 8.52 -16.88
CA GLY A 74 -9.97 9.80 -17.55
C GLY A 74 -8.49 10.23 -17.47
N LEU A 75 -7.59 9.40 -16.96
CA LEU A 75 -6.16 9.66 -16.97
C LEU A 75 -5.58 9.44 -18.36
N ARG A 76 -4.44 10.05 -18.64
CA ARG A 76 -3.69 9.75 -19.84
C ARG A 76 -3.14 8.33 -19.76
N TYR A 77 -3.36 7.53 -20.80
CA TYR A 77 -2.88 6.16 -20.87
C TYR A 77 -2.53 5.76 -22.30
N GLU A 78 -1.70 4.72 -22.43
CA GLU A 78 -1.32 4.10 -23.70
C GLU A 78 -1.24 2.58 -23.51
N VAL A 79 -2.01 1.83 -24.31
CA VAL A 79 -2.00 0.36 -24.28
C VAL A 79 -0.92 -0.14 -25.23
N HIS A 80 -0.05 -1.00 -24.71
CA HIS A 80 0.98 -1.70 -25.44
C HIS A 80 0.73 -3.20 -25.45
N ALA A 81 1.49 -3.93 -26.27
CA ALA A 81 1.35 -5.38 -26.44
C ALA A 81 1.55 -6.18 -25.13
N LEU A 82 2.35 -5.68 -24.20
CA LEU A 82 2.73 -6.39 -22.96
C LEU A 82 2.35 -5.64 -21.68
N GLY A 83 1.69 -4.50 -21.80
CA GLY A 83 1.29 -3.70 -20.63
C GLY A 83 0.63 -2.40 -21.05
N THR A 84 0.22 -1.62 -20.06
CA THR A 84 -0.40 -0.32 -20.26
C THR A 84 0.36 0.71 -19.45
N ILE A 85 0.71 1.84 -20.05
CA ILE A 85 1.22 3.00 -19.32
C ILE A 85 0.05 3.89 -18.98
N VAL A 86 0.03 4.40 -17.74
CA VAL A 86 -0.91 5.42 -17.28
C VAL A 86 -0.14 6.46 -16.48
N GLU A 87 -0.53 7.72 -16.59
CA GLU A 87 0.14 8.80 -15.88
C GLU A 87 -0.84 9.81 -15.29
N GLY A 88 -0.46 10.39 -14.15
CA GLY A 88 -1.29 11.34 -13.45
C GLY A 88 -0.86 11.57 -11.99
N PRO A 89 -1.70 12.27 -11.22
CA PRO A 89 -1.41 12.55 -9.82
C PRO A 89 -1.53 11.29 -8.95
N PRO A 90 -0.71 11.18 -7.88
CA PRO A 90 -0.65 10.00 -7.01
C PRO A 90 -2.00 9.57 -6.45
N GLU A 91 -2.82 10.53 -6.04
CA GLU A 91 -4.15 10.30 -5.48
C GLU A 91 -5.14 9.66 -6.45
N LYS A 92 -4.85 9.67 -7.76
CA LYS A 92 -5.61 8.97 -8.79
C LYS A 92 -4.94 7.67 -9.23
N ILE A 93 -3.60 7.65 -9.30
CA ILE A 93 -2.85 6.47 -9.76
C ILE A 93 -3.00 5.31 -8.78
N TRP A 94 -2.76 5.50 -7.48
CA TRP A 94 -2.81 4.40 -6.53
C TRP A 94 -4.18 3.71 -6.44
N PRO A 95 -5.29 4.45 -6.32
CA PRO A 95 -6.61 3.82 -6.37
C PRO A 95 -6.92 3.13 -7.70
N LEU A 96 -6.42 3.67 -8.81
CA LEU A 96 -6.59 3.05 -10.13
C LEU A 96 -5.91 1.69 -10.21
N LEU A 97 -4.66 1.56 -9.73
CA LEU A 97 -3.93 0.28 -9.76
C LEU A 97 -4.69 -0.80 -8.97
N GLN A 98 -5.24 -0.45 -7.80
CA GLN A 98 -6.10 -1.34 -7.04
C GLN A 98 -7.38 -1.69 -7.83
N ALA A 99 -8.08 -0.70 -8.37
CA ALA A 99 -9.32 -0.91 -9.12
C ALA A 99 -9.11 -1.81 -10.35
N VAL A 100 -7.98 -1.71 -11.04
CA VAL A 100 -7.60 -2.56 -12.17
C VAL A 100 -7.47 -4.02 -11.73
N HIS A 101 -6.79 -4.27 -10.62
CA HIS A 101 -6.65 -5.63 -10.07
C HIS A 101 -8.01 -6.23 -9.71
N GLU A 102 -8.82 -5.49 -8.98
CA GLU A 102 -10.16 -5.91 -8.55
C GLU A 102 -11.13 -6.13 -9.73
N ALA A 103 -11.10 -5.26 -10.74
CA ALA A 103 -11.93 -5.42 -11.92
C ALA A 103 -11.59 -6.69 -12.72
N THR A 104 -10.31 -7.04 -12.78
CA THR A 104 -9.85 -8.30 -13.40
C THR A 104 -10.48 -9.51 -12.71
N LEU A 105 -10.49 -9.54 -11.37
CA LEU A 105 -11.13 -10.61 -10.59
C LEU A 105 -12.65 -10.57 -10.73
N ALA A 106 -13.26 -9.40 -10.60
CA ALA A 106 -14.70 -9.20 -10.70
C ALA A 106 -15.27 -9.62 -12.07
N SER A 107 -14.46 -9.58 -13.12
CA SER A 107 -14.87 -10.02 -14.46
C SER A 107 -15.01 -11.54 -14.60
N GLY A 108 -14.58 -12.31 -13.59
CA GLY A 108 -14.70 -13.78 -13.51
C GLY A 108 -13.37 -14.54 -13.62
N ALA A 109 -12.22 -13.86 -13.55
CA ALA A 109 -10.95 -14.53 -13.41
C ALA A 109 -10.85 -15.22 -12.03
N GLU A 110 -10.43 -16.47 -11.99
CA GLU A 110 -10.23 -17.22 -10.74
C GLU A 110 -9.10 -16.64 -9.90
N ARG A 111 -8.09 -16.10 -10.56
CA ARG A 111 -6.94 -15.43 -9.96
C ARG A 111 -6.28 -14.51 -10.98
N THR A 112 -5.56 -13.51 -10.50
CA THR A 112 -4.71 -12.66 -11.34
C THR A 112 -3.40 -12.34 -10.63
N LEU A 113 -2.33 -12.25 -11.40
CA LEU A 113 -1.09 -11.61 -10.98
C LEU A 113 -1.05 -10.24 -11.64
N SER A 114 -0.96 -9.18 -10.83
CA SER A 114 -0.78 -7.83 -11.34
C SER A 114 0.63 -7.35 -11.06
N LEU A 115 1.29 -6.81 -12.07
CA LEU A 115 2.61 -6.20 -11.97
C LEU A 115 2.47 -4.70 -12.20
N PHE A 116 2.98 -3.92 -11.25
CA PHE A 116 2.96 -2.47 -11.32
C PHE A 116 4.38 -1.92 -11.15
N LYS A 117 4.84 -1.14 -12.13
CA LYS A 117 6.07 -0.37 -12.02
C LYS A 117 5.68 1.09 -11.94
N VAL A 118 6.03 1.76 -10.87
CA VAL A 118 5.65 3.15 -10.63
C VAL A 118 6.90 4.01 -10.50
N SER A 119 6.93 5.07 -11.27
CA SER A 119 7.97 6.09 -11.25
C SER A 119 7.38 7.44 -10.88
N GLY A 120 8.08 8.19 -10.03
CA GLY A 120 7.71 9.55 -9.64
C GLY A 120 8.74 10.19 -8.75
N GLY A 121 8.77 11.51 -8.73
CA GLY A 121 9.69 12.30 -7.91
C GLY A 121 9.02 12.83 -6.64
N ALA A 122 9.85 13.20 -5.65
CA ALA A 122 9.40 13.86 -4.43
C ALA A 122 9.03 15.34 -4.65
N GLN A 123 9.52 15.95 -5.73
CA GLN A 123 9.28 17.35 -6.05
C GLN A 123 7.99 17.54 -6.86
N PRO A 124 7.33 18.71 -6.72
CA PRO A 124 6.22 19.08 -7.57
C PRO A 124 6.60 19.07 -9.06
N GLY A 125 5.66 18.65 -9.90
CA GLY A 125 5.92 18.41 -11.32
C GLY A 125 6.47 17.00 -11.52
N GLY A 126 6.88 16.66 -12.66
CA GLY A 126 7.44 15.36 -12.99
C GLY A 126 7.61 15.20 -14.49
N THR A 127 8.46 14.29 -14.85
CA THR A 127 8.67 13.89 -16.25
C THR A 127 7.45 13.09 -16.70
N THR A 128 6.93 13.39 -17.88
CA THR A 128 5.86 12.61 -18.51
C THR A 128 6.42 11.40 -19.25
N ALA A 129 5.56 10.44 -19.55
CA ALA A 129 5.95 9.31 -20.40
C ALA A 129 6.50 9.78 -21.76
N ASP A 130 5.88 10.81 -22.36
CA ASP A 130 6.36 11.39 -23.62
C ASP A 130 7.75 12.01 -23.49
N ASP A 131 8.04 12.69 -22.39
CA ASP A 131 9.37 13.28 -22.17
C ASP A 131 10.46 12.22 -22.19
N LEU A 132 10.19 11.06 -21.58
CA LEU A 132 11.16 9.97 -21.51
C LEU A 132 11.46 9.33 -22.87
N VAL A 133 10.48 9.26 -23.76
CA VAL A 133 10.61 8.56 -25.04
C VAL A 133 10.74 9.50 -26.25
N ARG A 134 10.62 10.81 -26.04
CA ARG A 134 10.57 11.83 -27.12
C ARG A 134 11.70 11.68 -28.14
N LYS A 135 12.93 11.45 -27.67
CA LYS A 135 14.10 11.31 -28.54
C LYS A 135 14.11 10.03 -29.38
N PHE A 136 13.24 9.09 -29.11
CA PHE A 136 13.15 7.80 -29.82
C PHE A 136 11.93 7.72 -30.75
N ARG A 137 11.03 8.71 -30.68
CA ARG A 137 9.89 8.80 -31.61
C ARG A 137 10.30 9.51 -32.89
N PRO A 138 9.93 8.98 -34.07
CA PRO A 138 10.19 9.65 -35.36
C PRO A 138 9.47 11.00 -35.46
#